data_77bf3778be43d38c0b47089e9ce59b70
#
_entry.id   77bf3778be43d38c0b47089e9ce59b70
#
_cell.length_a   1.000
_cell.length_b   1.000
_cell.length_c   1.000
_cell.angle_alpha   90.00
_cell.angle_beta   90.00
_cell.angle_gamma   90.00
#
_symmetry.space_group_name_H-M   'P 1'
#
loop_
_entity.id
_entity.type
_entity.pdbx_description
1 polymer ?
#
loop_
_entity_poly.entity_id
_entity_poly.type
_entity_poly.pdbx_seq_one_letter_code
_entity_poly.pdbx_strand_id
1 'polypeptide(L)'
;MSENLTSRAALGVLGVSSMALLAACGSKATSEASASASGSESASAAASESATASPSASASASTSPSASASASATAANSPLPNDNKDYSGVAKLEKMEEHGEYQPGNAEHPPQNVPSPIVPEAMHQNSVAGFAAALAYFGAAFEYLLRTGDMHYMNEVSTDQETLAAMKKYADSTKAGIDEKKTWYVNPTATLTIGTKQPVLAQGAYNWTVTLNVDLGEKLFKDGKEQTVAADKRHVKMFGEAVGRYLNNKWDLHMDIN
;
A
#
# COMPACT_ATOMS: atom_id res chain seq x y z
N MET A 1 7.26 18.60 43.91
CA MET A 1 6.06 18.88 43.10
C MET A 1 6.25 18.14 41.78
N SER A 2 5.66 16.98 41.69
CA SER A 2 5.80 16.04 40.56
C SER A 2 4.46 16.11 39.82
N GLU A 3 4.47 16.66 38.62
CA GLU A 3 3.30 16.60 37.75
C GLU A 3 3.41 15.42 36.79
N ASN A 4 2.50 14.49 36.98
CA ASN A 4 2.29 13.32 36.14
C ASN A 4 1.66 13.76 34.81
N LEU A 5 2.42 13.67 33.72
CA LEU A 5 1.86 13.72 32.37
C LEU A 5 1.29 12.32 32.05
N THR A 6 0.00 12.19 32.25
CA THR A 6 -0.80 11.08 31.75
C THR A 6 -0.93 11.19 30.25
N SER A 7 -0.19 10.33 29.56
CA SER A 7 -0.31 10.08 28.12
C SER A 7 -1.72 9.55 27.82
N ARG A 8 -2.55 10.33 27.18
CA ARG A 8 -3.82 9.88 26.60
C ARG A 8 -3.52 9.28 25.22
N ALA A 9 -3.38 7.98 25.19
CA ALA A 9 -3.53 7.23 23.96
C ALA A 9 -5.01 7.29 23.54
N ALA A 10 -5.35 8.18 22.64
CA ALA A 10 -6.61 8.13 21.92
C ALA A 10 -6.47 7.11 20.80
N LEU A 11 -6.91 5.88 21.08
CA LEU A 11 -7.19 4.89 20.03
C LEU A 11 -8.40 5.42 19.23
N GLY A 12 -8.13 6.09 18.13
CA GLY A 12 -9.13 6.42 17.13
C GLY A 12 -9.43 5.20 16.26
N VAL A 13 -10.28 4.31 16.79
CA VAL A 13 -10.97 3.30 15.98
C VAL A 13 -12.13 3.99 15.30
N LEU A 14 -11.90 4.70 14.22
CA LEU A 14 -12.93 5.24 13.35
C LEU A 14 -12.34 5.45 11.96
N GLY A 15 -12.68 4.64 11.02
CA GLY A 15 -12.29 4.90 9.65
C GLY A 15 -12.54 3.81 8.62
N VAL A 16 -13.04 2.65 9.04
CA VAL A 16 -13.26 1.53 8.08
C VAL A 16 -14.67 1.54 7.46
N SER A 17 -15.53 2.47 7.86
CA SER A 17 -16.95 2.44 7.47
C SER A 17 -17.27 3.04 6.10
N SER A 18 -16.38 3.83 5.51
CA SER A 18 -16.68 4.53 4.23
C SER A 18 -16.34 3.72 2.98
N MET A 19 -15.55 2.68 3.10
CA MET A 19 -15.15 1.84 1.98
C MET A 19 -16.14 0.70 1.64
N ALA A 20 -17.16 0.51 2.47
CA ALA A 20 -18.18 -0.52 2.25
C ALA A 20 -19.13 -0.25 1.06
N LEU A 21 -19.02 0.90 0.40
CA LEU A 21 -19.92 1.30 -0.68
C LEU A 21 -19.69 0.57 -2.00
N LEU A 22 -18.56 -0.11 -2.18
CA LEU A 22 -18.32 -0.92 -3.38
C LEU A 22 -18.86 -2.35 -3.27
N ALA A 23 -19.19 -2.83 -2.07
CA ALA A 23 -19.66 -4.21 -1.84
C ALA A 23 -21.20 -4.37 -1.83
N ALA A 24 -21.97 -3.30 -2.00
CA ALA A 24 -23.43 -3.34 -1.88
C ALA A 24 -24.15 -3.69 -3.19
N CYS A 25 -23.59 -4.56 -4.00
CA CYS A 25 -24.30 -5.13 -5.15
C CYS A 25 -24.38 -6.66 -5.06
N GLY A 26 -25.38 -7.11 -4.33
CA GLY A 26 -26.00 -8.40 -4.57
C GLY A 26 -25.47 -9.59 -3.79
N SER A 27 -26.14 -9.91 -2.71
CA SER A 27 -26.45 -11.31 -2.38
C SER A 27 -27.72 -11.36 -1.53
N LYS A 28 -28.76 -11.81 -2.15
CA LYS A 28 -29.96 -12.26 -1.49
C LYS A 28 -29.64 -13.59 -0.82
N ALA A 29 -29.50 -13.59 0.47
CA ALA A 29 -29.31 -14.80 1.26
C ALA A 29 -30.60 -15.57 1.30
N THR A 30 -30.59 -16.80 0.83
CA THR A 30 -31.58 -17.83 1.20
C THR A 30 -30.90 -18.71 2.24
N SER A 31 -31.42 -18.66 3.43
CA SER A 31 -31.11 -19.57 4.53
C SER A 31 -31.61 -20.97 4.19
N GLU A 32 -30.77 -21.98 4.32
CA GLU A 32 -31.23 -23.29 4.82
C GLU A 32 -30.11 -24.01 5.54
N ALA A 33 -30.44 -24.44 6.71
CA ALA A 33 -29.63 -25.17 7.65
C ALA A 33 -29.59 -26.66 7.32
N SER A 34 -28.50 -27.35 7.57
CA SER A 34 -28.40 -28.71 8.15
C SER A 34 -26.93 -29.10 8.27
N ALA A 35 -26.43 -29.20 9.42
CA ALA A 35 -26.29 -30.31 10.37
C ALA A 35 -25.37 -31.45 9.92
N SER A 36 -24.33 -31.61 10.76
CA SER A 36 -23.79 -32.87 11.32
C SER A 36 -22.75 -33.69 10.56
N ALA A 37 -21.70 -33.90 11.27
CA ALA A 37 -21.02 -35.10 11.80
C ALA A 37 -19.58 -35.20 11.29
N SER A 38 -18.57 -35.04 12.15
CA SER A 38 -17.99 -36.06 13.06
C SER A 38 -17.09 -37.12 12.38
N GLY A 39 -15.87 -37.22 12.86
CA GLY A 39 -14.91 -38.29 12.62
C GLY A 39 -13.49 -37.72 12.53
N SER A 40 -12.74 -37.56 13.52
CA SER A 40 -12.06 -38.44 14.48
C SER A 40 -10.90 -39.26 13.92
N GLU A 41 -9.78 -39.11 14.63
CA GLU A 41 -8.64 -40.03 14.79
C GLU A 41 -7.58 -40.05 13.68
N SER A 42 -6.34 -40.16 13.94
CA SER A 42 -5.49 -40.35 15.10
C SER A 42 -4.04 -40.57 14.63
N ALA A 43 -3.11 -40.09 15.42
CA ALA A 43 -1.81 -40.67 15.80
C ALA A 43 -0.86 -41.16 14.68
N SER A 44 0.40 -40.98 14.71
CA SER A 44 1.44 -41.34 15.66
C SER A 44 2.80 -41.07 15.03
N ALA A 45 3.67 -40.36 15.60
CA ALA A 45 4.83 -40.77 16.40
C ALA A 45 6.02 -41.42 15.65
N ALA A 46 7.15 -40.95 16.05
CA ALA A 46 8.47 -41.53 16.31
C ALA A 46 9.56 -40.90 15.46
N ALA A 47 10.47 -40.12 16.03
CA ALA A 47 11.59 -40.38 16.89
C ALA A 47 12.78 -41.09 16.22
N SER A 48 13.91 -40.47 16.31
CA SER A 48 15.19 -40.95 16.79
C SER A 48 16.35 -40.23 16.12
N GLU A 49 17.10 -39.46 16.86
CA GLU A 49 18.45 -39.77 17.40
C GLU A 49 19.52 -39.95 16.33
N SER A 50 20.71 -39.49 16.37
CA SER A 50 21.65 -39.09 17.41
C SER A 50 23.02 -38.86 16.75
N ALA A 51 23.84 -38.14 17.47
CA ALA A 51 25.27 -38.25 17.64
C ALA A 51 26.24 -37.52 16.69
N THR A 52 26.85 -36.50 17.20
CA THR A 52 28.17 -36.41 17.82
C THR A 52 29.38 -36.60 16.89
N ALA A 53 30.20 -35.55 16.74
CA ALA A 53 31.61 -35.54 17.08
C ALA A 53 32.30 -34.23 16.68
N SER A 54 32.85 -33.58 17.66
CA SER A 54 34.02 -32.70 17.56
C SER A 54 35.29 -33.52 17.70
N PRO A 55 36.46 -33.16 17.23
CA PRO A 55 37.32 -32.21 17.92
C PRO A 55 38.26 -31.37 17.03
N SER A 56 38.54 -30.19 17.44
CA SER A 56 39.75 -29.64 18.07
C SER A 56 41.03 -29.47 17.24
N ALA A 57 41.61 -28.33 17.50
CA ALA A 57 43.00 -27.87 17.49
C ALA A 57 43.40 -27.05 16.23
N SER A 58 43.81 -25.88 16.36
CA SER A 58 44.77 -25.11 17.14
C SER A 58 45.65 -24.26 16.22
N ALA A 59 45.82 -23.06 16.66
CA ALA A 59 47.03 -22.20 16.56
C ALA A 59 47.23 -21.31 15.31
N SER A 60 47.19 -20.10 15.52
CA SER A 60 48.19 -19.07 15.77
C SER A 60 48.23 -17.91 14.78
N ALA A 61 47.90 -16.79 15.38
CA ALA A 61 48.56 -15.48 15.26
C ALA A 61 48.97 -14.89 13.89
N SER A 62 48.36 -13.76 13.54
CA SER A 62 49.13 -12.54 13.33
C SER A 62 48.24 -11.33 13.10
N THR A 63 48.26 -10.43 14.02
CA THR A 63 48.15 -8.97 14.05
C THR A 63 47.95 -8.25 12.71
N SER A 64 46.80 -7.52 12.57
CA SER A 64 46.84 -6.09 12.26
C SER A 64 45.44 -5.46 12.51
N PRO A 65 45.33 -4.31 13.16
CA PRO A 65 44.05 -3.68 13.41
C PRO A 65 43.62 -2.94 12.14
N SER A 66 42.80 -3.57 11.33
CA SER A 66 42.02 -2.82 10.36
C SER A 66 40.83 -2.26 11.12
N ALA A 67 40.82 -0.96 11.31
CA ALA A 67 39.72 -0.20 11.79
C ALA A 67 38.50 -0.47 10.87
N SER A 68 37.76 -1.51 11.20
CA SER A 68 36.41 -1.69 10.65
C SER A 68 35.57 -0.60 11.29
N ALA A 69 35.37 0.47 10.55
CA ALA A 69 34.36 1.44 10.88
C ALA A 69 33.05 0.68 10.97
N SER A 70 32.66 0.41 12.20
CA SER A 70 31.31 0.04 12.57
C SER A 70 30.45 1.20 12.11
N ALA A 71 29.89 1.11 10.91
CA ALA A 71 28.85 2.00 10.46
C ALA A 71 27.67 1.75 11.40
N SER A 72 27.65 2.59 12.41
CA SER A 72 26.59 2.64 13.40
C SER A 72 25.25 2.72 12.70
N ALA A 73 24.36 1.84 13.10
CA ALA A 73 22.93 1.82 12.77
C ALA A 73 22.17 3.07 13.29
N THR A 74 22.84 4.20 13.47
CA THR A 74 22.29 5.47 13.95
C THR A 74 21.91 6.44 12.81
N ALA A 75 22.11 6.07 11.54
CA ALA A 75 21.76 6.93 10.41
C ALA A 75 20.27 6.91 10.03
N ALA A 76 19.49 6.02 10.62
CA ALA A 76 18.06 5.86 10.28
C ALA A 76 17.14 7.00 10.77
N ASN A 77 17.63 7.89 11.66
CA ASN A 77 16.81 8.95 12.26
C ASN A 77 17.39 10.37 12.07
N SER A 78 18.32 10.56 11.15
CA SER A 78 18.77 11.91 10.84
C SER A 78 17.67 12.65 10.07
N PRO A 79 17.34 13.91 10.46
CA PRO A 79 16.37 14.69 9.72
C PRO A 79 16.74 14.76 8.25
N LEU A 80 15.78 14.56 7.38
CA LEU A 80 15.98 14.74 5.95
C LEU A 80 16.36 16.20 5.68
N PRO A 81 17.36 16.46 4.84
CA PRO A 81 17.68 17.82 4.45
C PRO A 81 16.47 18.47 3.79
N ASN A 82 16.06 19.64 4.28
CA ASN A 82 15.09 20.48 3.60
C ASN A 82 15.76 21.08 2.36
N ASP A 83 15.21 20.81 1.18
CA ASP A 83 15.72 21.31 -0.09
C ASP A 83 15.07 22.63 -0.54
N ASN A 84 14.16 23.18 0.29
CA ASN A 84 13.39 24.41 0.03
C ASN A 84 12.53 24.39 -1.25
N LYS A 85 12.38 23.26 -1.88
CA LYS A 85 11.53 23.08 -3.07
C LYS A 85 10.06 23.02 -2.66
N ASP A 86 9.19 23.52 -3.52
CA ASP A 86 7.75 23.41 -3.36
C ASP A 86 7.27 22.09 -3.96
N TYR A 87 6.80 21.19 -3.11
CA TYR A 87 6.21 19.90 -3.51
C TYR A 87 4.68 19.89 -3.42
N SER A 88 4.06 21.02 -3.02
CA SER A 88 2.61 21.09 -2.96
C SER A 88 1.96 20.95 -4.33
N GLY A 89 0.78 20.36 -4.36
CA GLY A 89 0.04 20.11 -5.59
C GLY A 89 -0.04 18.62 -5.94
N VAL A 90 -0.37 18.33 -7.18
CA VAL A 90 -0.53 16.94 -7.64
C VAL A 90 0.81 16.20 -7.62
N ALA A 91 0.87 15.12 -6.86
CA ALA A 91 2.00 14.20 -6.85
C ALA A 91 1.95 13.34 -8.12
N LYS A 92 2.64 13.79 -9.18
CA LYS A 92 2.62 13.12 -10.47
C LYS A 92 3.88 12.27 -10.67
N LEU A 93 3.69 11.00 -11.04
CA LEU A 93 4.77 10.15 -11.48
C LEU A 93 5.24 10.56 -12.89
N GLU A 94 6.54 10.74 -13.07
CA GLU A 94 7.10 11.23 -14.33
C GLU A 94 7.12 10.17 -15.43
N LYS A 95 7.28 8.91 -15.04
CA LYS A 95 7.46 7.80 -16.00
C LYS A 95 6.53 6.65 -15.69
N MET A 96 5.86 6.18 -16.73
CA MET A 96 5.05 4.97 -16.74
C MET A 96 5.58 4.05 -17.82
N GLU A 97 5.47 2.75 -17.62
CA GLU A 97 5.74 1.75 -18.64
C GLU A 97 4.49 1.52 -19.48
N GLU A 98 4.61 1.77 -20.76
CA GLU A 98 3.53 1.59 -21.73
C GLU A 98 3.46 0.14 -22.21
N HIS A 99 2.26 -0.44 -22.22
CA HIS A 99 1.99 -1.81 -22.68
C HIS A 99 1.23 -1.84 -24.01
N GLY A 100 1.34 -0.79 -24.80
CA GLY A 100 0.59 -0.50 -26.02
C GLY A 100 -0.38 0.66 -25.81
N GLU A 101 -1.27 0.90 -26.78
CA GLU A 101 -2.28 1.94 -26.66
C GLU A 101 -3.29 1.57 -25.57
N TYR A 102 -3.44 2.43 -24.56
CA TYR A 102 -4.41 2.23 -23.48
C TYR A 102 -5.82 2.18 -24.03
N GLN A 103 -6.58 1.17 -23.65
CA GLN A 103 -7.98 1.00 -24.01
C GLN A 103 -8.85 1.05 -22.76
N PRO A 104 -9.74 2.06 -22.63
CA PRO A 104 -10.74 2.07 -21.57
C PRO A 104 -11.62 0.82 -21.63
N GLY A 105 -12.13 0.40 -20.50
CA GLY A 105 -13.07 -0.72 -20.45
C GLY A 105 -14.33 -0.45 -21.26
N ASN A 106 -14.92 -1.49 -21.82
CA ASN A 106 -16.17 -1.42 -22.58
C ASN A 106 -17.05 -2.66 -22.27
N ALA A 107 -18.07 -2.91 -23.07
CA ALA A 107 -18.99 -4.03 -22.86
C ALA A 107 -18.32 -5.42 -23.02
N GLU A 108 -17.21 -5.48 -23.75
CA GLU A 108 -16.56 -6.73 -24.14
C GLU A 108 -15.36 -7.04 -23.24
N HIS A 109 -14.71 -6.02 -22.71
CA HIS A 109 -13.50 -6.18 -21.92
C HIS A 109 -13.31 -5.08 -20.86
N PRO A 110 -12.63 -5.39 -19.73
CA PRO A 110 -12.13 -4.38 -18.79
C PRO A 110 -11.05 -3.51 -19.44
N PRO A 111 -10.53 -2.48 -18.74
CA PRO A 111 -9.40 -1.70 -19.22
C PRO A 111 -8.22 -2.58 -19.64
N GLN A 112 -7.62 -2.28 -20.81
CA GLN A 112 -6.49 -3.04 -21.36
C GLN A 112 -5.29 -2.13 -21.57
N ASN A 113 -4.10 -2.73 -21.64
CA ASN A 113 -2.84 -2.03 -21.84
C ASN A 113 -2.64 -0.90 -20.82
N VAL A 114 -3.07 -1.14 -19.59
CA VAL A 114 -2.96 -0.16 -18.51
C VAL A 114 -1.49 0.15 -18.26
N PRO A 115 -1.04 1.42 -18.40
CA PRO A 115 0.33 1.78 -18.11
C PRO A 115 0.67 1.47 -16.65
N SER A 116 1.84 0.88 -16.42
CA SER A 116 2.29 0.53 -15.08
C SER A 116 3.32 1.53 -14.53
N PRO A 117 3.32 1.80 -13.22
CA PRO A 117 4.24 2.75 -12.63
C PRO A 117 5.68 2.22 -12.60
N ILE A 118 6.63 3.06 -13.03
CA ILE A 118 8.07 2.80 -12.91
C ILE A 118 8.56 3.42 -11.62
N VAL A 119 9.28 2.63 -10.80
CA VAL A 119 9.86 3.11 -9.53
C VAL A 119 10.84 4.26 -9.82
N PRO A 120 10.62 5.49 -9.30
CA PRO A 120 11.52 6.60 -9.51
C PRO A 120 12.85 6.39 -8.77
N GLU A 121 13.96 6.77 -9.38
CA GLU A 121 15.28 6.72 -8.73
C GLU A 121 15.32 7.53 -7.41
N ALA A 122 14.67 8.68 -7.38
CA ALA A 122 14.56 9.51 -6.19
C ALA A 122 13.92 8.79 -5.01
N MET A 123 13.03 7.82 -5.24
CA MET A 123 12.38 7.03 -4.19
C MET A 123 13.37 6.21 -3.35
N HIS A 124 14.56 5.93 -3.88
CA HIS A 124 15.63 5.23 -3.13
C HIS A 124 16.48 6.16 -2.26
N GLN A 125 16.10 7.42 -2.14
CA GLN A 125 16.85 8.41 -1.37
C GLN A 125 16.10 8.77 -0.08
N ASN A 126 16.82 8.78 1.04
CA ASN A 126 16.32 9.35 2.29
C ASN A 126 16.35 10.89 2.20
N SER A 127 15.38 11.47 1.51
CA SER A 127 15.26 12.91 1.26
C SER A 127 13.80 13.33 1.09
N VAL A 128 13.50 14.63 1.19
CA VAL A 128 12.16 15.15 0.92
C VAL A 128 11.71 14.82 -0.50
N ALA A 129 12.64 14.95 -1.47
CA ALA A 129 12.39 14.54 -2.85
C ALA A 129 12.03 13.03 -2.97
N GLY A 130 12.73 12.18 -2.20
CA GLY A 130 12.46 10.75 -2.14
C GLY A 130 11.07 10.44 -1.58
N PHE A 131 10.67 11.14 -0.52
CA PHE A 131 9.33 10.99 0.04
C PHE A 131 8.24 11.48 -0.92
N ALA A 132 8.44 12.61 -1.59
CA ALA A 132 7.53 13.11 -2.63
C ALA A 132 7.41 12.11 -3.80
N ALA A 133 8.52 11.51 -4.22
CA ALA A 133 8.54 10.49 -5.26
C ALA A 133 7.79 9.21 -4.83
N ALA A 134 7.90 8.80 -3.57
CA ALA A 134 7.16 7.66 -3.02
C ALA A 134 5.65 7.92 -3.01
N LEU A 135 5.22 9.14 -2.67
CA LEU A 135 3.81 9.54 -2.74
C LEU A 135 3.29 9.58 -4.18
N ALA A 136 4.08 10.09 -5.13
CA ALA A 136 3.72 10.07 -6.55
C ALA A 136 3.56 8.64 -7.07
N TYR A 137 4.49 7.76 -6.69
CA TYR A 137 4.42 6.34 -7.02
C TYR A 137 3.20 5.66 -6.39
N PHE A 138 2.89 5.95 -5.12
CA PHE A 138 1.68 5.44 -4.45
C PHE A 138 0.41 5.80 -5.21
N GLY A 139 0.27 7.07 -5.62
CA GLY A 139 -0.89 7.53 -6.39
C GLY A 139 -1.06 6.76 -7.70
N ALA A 140 0.03 6.58 -8.46
CA ALA A 140 0.04 5.84 -9.72
C ALA A 140 -0.22 4.33 -9.52
N ALA A 141 0.38 3.72 -8.49
CA ALA A 141 0.16 2.33 -8.14
C ALA A 141 -1.29 2.06 -7.73
N PHE A 142 -1.91 3.02 -7.03
CA PHE A 142 -3.31 2.92 -6.65
C PHE A 142 -4.25 3.05 -7.86
N GLU A 143 -3.95 3.94 -8.81
CA GLU A 143 -4.71 4.03 -10.06
C GLU A 143 -4.60 2.73 -10.87
N TYR A 144 -3.40 2.16 -10.97
CA TYR A 144 -3.18 0.86 -11.62
C TYR A 144 -4.03 -0.24 -10.96
N LEU A 145 -4.02 -0.30 -9.62
CA LEU A 145 -4.83 -1.25 -8.85
C LEU A 145 -6.33 -1.09 -9.14
N LEU A 146 -6.84 0.15 -9.21
CA LEU A 146 -8.25 0.40 -9.51
C LEU A 146 -8.67 -0.11 -10.89
N ARG A 147 -7.75 -0.09 -11.86
CA ARG A 147 -7.99 -0.54 -13.24
C ARG A 147 -7.83 -2.03 -13.44
N THR A 148 -6.94 -2.68 -12.67
CA THR A 148 -6.51 -4.06 -12.92
C THR A 148 -6.83 -5.03 -11.79
N GLY A 149 -6.97 -4.54 -10.57
CA GLY A 149 -7.03 -5.36 -9.36
C GLY A 149 -5.68 -5.96 -8.95
N ASP A 150 -4.56 -5.51 -9.55
CA ASP A 150 -3.24 -6.03 -9.24
C ASP A 150 -2.56 -5.21 -8.14
N MET A 151 -2.10 -5.89 -7.09
CA MET A 151 -1.41 -5.33 -5.91
C MET A 151 0.10 -5.19 -6.10
N HIS A 152 0.67 -5.67 -7.20
CA HIS A 152 2.11 -5.77 -7.37
C HIS A 152 2.81 -4.46 -7.02
N TYR A 153 2.40 -3.36 -7.63
CA TYR A 153 3.04 -2.06 -7.45
C TYR A 153 2.77 -1.41 -6.08
N MET A 154 1.66 -1.74 -5.44
CA MET A 154 1.39 -1.27 -4.07
C MET A 154 2.35 -1.86 -3.04
N ASN A 155 2.79 -3.10 -3.23
CA ASN A 155 3.74 -3.77 -2.35
C ASN A 155 5.16 -3.18 -2.43
N GLU A 156 5.47 -2.39 -3.47
CA GLU A 156 6.78 -1.74 -3.60
C GLU A 156 6.92 -0.48 -2.74
N VAL A 157 5.81 0.14 -2.32
CA VAL A 157 5.81 1.48 -1.71
C VAL A 157 5.33 1.48 -0.27
N SER A 158 4.68 0.44 0.22
CA SER A 158 4.23 0.35 1.61
C SER A 158 4.55 -1.01 2.21
N THR A 159 4.99 -0.99 3.46
CA THR A 159 5.13 -2.19 4.30
C THR A 159 4.12 -2.17 5.45
N ASP A 160 3.37 -1.10 5.59
CA ASP A 160 2.32 -0.97 6.59
C ASP A 160 1.17 -1.95 6.32
N GLN A 161 0.96 -2.85 7.27
CA GLN A 161 -0.02 -3.94 7.10
C GLN A 161 -1.46 -3.46 7.04
N GLU A 162 -1.79 -2.35 7.70
CA GLU A 162 -3.14 -1.79 7.70
C GLU A 162 -3.47 -1.19 6.33
N THR A 163 -2.56 -0.36 5.80
CA THR A 163 -2.66 0.19 4.45
C THR A 163 -2.76 -0.92 3.41
N LEU A 164 -1.88 -1.91 3.47
CA LEU A 164 -1.89 -3.03 2.51
C LEU A 164 -3.17 -3.88 2.62
N ALA A 165 -3.68 -4.13 3.82
CA ALA A 165 -4.92 -4.87 4.01
C ALA A 165 -6.14 -4.12 3.46
N ALA A 166 -6.17 -2.79 3.62
CA ALA A 166 -7.21 -1.95 3.02
C ALA A 166 -7.15 -1.99 1.48
N MET A 167 -5.96 -1.82 0.91
CA MET A 167 -5.76 -1.87 -0.55
C MET A 167 -6.10 -3.26 -1.11
N LYS A 168 -5.75 -4.32 -0.38
CA LYS A 168 -6.05 -5.70 -0.79
C LYS A 168 -7.55 -5.97 -0.97
N LYS A 169 -8.40 -5.41 -0.13
CA LYS A 169 -9.86 -5.56 -0.29
C LYS A 169 -10.35 -4.97 -1.61
N TYR A 170 -9.80 -3.84 -2.01
CA TYR A 170 -10.09 -3.25 -3.32
C TYR A 170 -9.59 -4.11 -4.46
N ALA A 171 -8.33 -4.52 -4.38
CA ALA A 171 -7.71 -5.36 -5.38
C ALA A 171 -8.51 -6.66 -5.59
N ASP A 172 -8.83 -7.36 -4.51
CA ASP A 172 -9.58 -8.62 -4.56
C ASP A 172 -10.97 -8.41 -5.19
N SER A 173 -11.67 -7.33 -4.82
CA SER A 173 -12.99 -7.01 -5.39
C SER A 173 -12.92 -6.65 -6.88
N THR A 174 -11.94 -5.82 -7.27
CA THR A 174 -11.73 -5.42 -8.66
C THR A 174 -11.35 -6.62 -9.50
N LYS A 175 -10.37 -7.41 -9.01
CA LYS A 175 -9.89 -8.60 -9.70
C LYS A 175 -10.98 -9.65 -9.88
N ALA A 176 -11.77 -9.93 -8.85
CA ALA A 176 -12.90 -10.84 -8.93
C ALA A 176 -13.93 -10.38 -9.97
N GLY A 177 -14.24 -9.07 -10.00
CA GLY A 177 -15.14 -8.51 -10.99
C GLY A 177 -14.64 -8.70 -12.42
N ILE A 178 -13.35 -8.49 -12.65
CA ILE A 178 -12.68 -8.65 -13.95
C ILE A 178 -12.60 -10.12 -14.36
N ASP A 179 -12.06 -10.99 -13.49
CA ASP A 179 -11.85 -12.42 -13.77
C ASP A 179 -13.15 -13.14 -14.08
N GLU A 180 -14.22 -12.81 -13.36
CA GLU A 180 -15.55 -13.37 -13.60
C GLU A 180 -16.27 -12.69 -14.77
N LYS A 181 -15.68 -11.69 -15.40
CA LYS A 181 -16.25 -10.86 -16.46
C LYS A 181 -17.60 -10.24 -16.09
N LYS A 182 -17.73 -9.88 -14.82
CA LYS A 182 -19.00 -9.39 -14.27
C LYS A 182 -19.05 -7.90 -14.04
N THR A 183 -17.94 -7.30 -13.57
CA THR A 183 -17.98 -5.89 -13.16
C THR A 183 -16.62 -5.22 -13.33
N TRP A 184 -16.61 -4.04 -13.99
CA TRP A 184 -15.44 -3.14 -14.06
C TRP A 184 -15.87 -1.72 -14.37
N TYR A 185 -15.09 -0.75 -13.90
CA TYR A 185 -15.22 0.65 -14.31
C TYR A 185 -14.56 0.86 -15.65
N VAL A 186 -15.11 1.79 -16.45
CA VAL A 186 -14.61 2.06 -17.81
C VAL A 186 -13.23 2.72 -17.77
N ASN A 187 -13.08 3.77 -16.96
CA ASN A 187 -11.83 4.51 -16.87
C ASN A 187 -11.68 5.16 -15.50
N PRO A 188 -11.49 4.37 -14.43
CA PRO A 188 -11.27 4.95 -13.10
C PRO A 188 -9.90 5.61 -13.04
N THR A 189 -9.81 6.71 -12.29
CA THR A 189 -8.56 7.44 -12.05
C THR A 189 -8.35 7.72 -10.58
N ALA A 190 -7.09 7.90 -10.19
CA ALA A 190 -6.73 8.33 -8.85
C ALA A 190 -5.67 9.43 -8.91
N THR A 191 -5.83 10.46 -8.08
CA THR A 191 -4.89 11.58 -8.01
C THR A 191 -4.56 11.89 -6.56
N LEU A 192 -3.30 11.74 -6.20
CA LEU A 192 -2.78 12.17 -4.89
C LEU A 192 -2.31 13.61 -4.98
N THR A 193 -2.74 14.44 -4.04
CA THR A 193 -2.35 15.85 -3.93
C THR A 193 -1.66 16.07 -2.59
N ILE A 194 -0.48 16.68 -2.60
CA ILE A 194 0.29 17.08 -1.42
C ILE A 194 -0.17 18.48 -1.01
N GLY A 195 -0.55 18.65 0.26
CA GLY A 195 -1.20 19.87 0.74
C GLY A 195 -0.23 21.01 1.11
N THR A 196 1.03 20.70 1.42
CA THR A 196 2.03 21.67 1.87
C THR A 196 3.35 21.54 1.14
N LYS A 197 4.17 22.61 1.12
CA LYS A 197 5.43 22.64 0.39
C LYS A 197 6.46 21.62 0.88
N GLN A 198 6.51 21.40 2.17
CA GLN A 198 7.48 20.53 2.83
C GLN A 198 6.76 19.67 3.88
N PRO A 199 7.23 18.45 4.15
CA PRO A 199 6.70 17.62 5.23
C PRO A 199 7.11 18.15 6.59
N VAL A 200 6.36 17.75 7.62
CA VAL A 200 6.70 17.99 9.02
C VAL A 200 7.36 16.75 9.61
N LEU A 201 8.54 16.90 10.19
CA LEU A 201 9.17 15.82 10.94
C LEU A 201 8.58 15.76 12.36
N ALA A 202 7.94 14.66 12.69
CA ALA A 202 7.41 14.38 14.02
C ALA A 202 7.69 12.92 14.41
N GLN A 203 8.21 12.70 15.62
CA GLN A 203 8.47 11.35 16.17
C GLN A 203 9.32 10.44 15.26
N GLY A 204 10.28 11.02 14.54
CA GLY A 204 11.16 10.27 13.63
C GLY A 204 10.50 9.84 12.32
N ALA A 205 9.32 10.35 12.01
CA ALA A 205 8.61 10.15 10.75
C ALA A 205 8.33 11.50 10.08
N TYR A 206 8.17 11.50 8.78
CA TYR A 206 7.68 12.64 8.02
C TYR A 206 6.19 12.53 7.84
N ASN A 207 5.49 13.65 8.12
CA ASN A 207 4.05 13.76 7.98
C ASN A 207 3.77 14.80 6.89
N TRP A 208 2.98 14.41 5.92
CA TRP A 208 2.50 15.32 4.88
C TRP A 208 0.99 15.23 4.76
N THR A 209 0.32 16.37 4.87
CA THR A 209 -1.11 16.44 4.56
C THR A 209 -1.32 16.10 3.10
N VAL A 210 -2.21 15.16 2.84
CA VAL A 210 -2.52 14.69 1.48
C VAL A 210 -4.02 14.61 1.25
N THR A 211 -4.36 14.62 -0.02
CA THR A 211 -5.73 14.35 -0.48
C THR A 211 -5.65 13.32 -1.60
N LEU A 212 -6.34 12.21 -1.45
CA LEU A 212 -6.52 11.22 -2.51
C LEU A 212 -7.91 11.43 -3.14
N ASN A 213 -7.93 11.82 -4.41
CA ASN A 213 -9.15 11.95 -5.18
C ASN A 213 -9.26 10.74 -6.10
N VAL A 214 -10.36 10.01 -5.99
CA VAL A 214 -10.71 8.89 -6.87
C VAL A 214 -11.89 9.31 -7.73
N ASP A 215 -11.75 9.19 -9.04
CA ASP A 215 -12.85 9.32 -9.97
C ASP A 215 -13.13 7.95 -10.60
N LEU A 216 -14.27 7.37 -10.29
CA LEU A 216 -14.70 6.07 -10.82
C LEU A 216 -15.20 6.15 -12.27
N GLY A 217 -15.29 7.38 -12.82
CA GLY A 217 -15.83 7.62 -14.14
C GLY A 217 -17.36 7.58 -14.18
N GLU A 218 -17.92 7.85 -15.34
CA GLU A 218 -19.38 7.93 -15.54
C GLU A 218 -20.03 6.56 -15.66
N LYS A 219 -19.26 5.57 -16.06
CA LYS A 219 -19.77 4.28 -16.52
C LYS A 219 -19.05 3.12 -15.85
N LEU A 220 -19.83 2.11 -15.54
CA LEU A 220 -19.33 0.78 -15.18
C LEU A 220 -20.06 -0.27 -16.01
N PHE A 221 -19.43 -1.39 -16.24
CA PHE A 221 -20.08 -2.58 -16.75
C PHE A 221 -20.38 -3.53 -15.61
N LYS A 222 -21.60 -4.06 -15.60
CA LYS A 222 -22.01 -5.07 -14.64
C LYS A 222 -22.88 -6.10 -15.35
N ASP A 223 -22.49 -7.38 -15.25
CA ASP A 223 -23.20 -8.51 -15.88
C ASP A 223 -23.47 -8.27 -17.39
N GLY A 224 -22.43 -7.76 -18.10
CA GLY A 224 -22.50 -7.45 -19.54
C GLY A 224 -23.33 -6.24 -19.91
N LYS A 225 -23.81 -5.45 -18.95
CA LYS A 225 -24.63 -4.26 -19.17
C LYS A 225 -23.91 -3.01 -18.69
N GLU A 226 -23.94 -1.97 -19.53
CA GLU A 226 -23.50 -0.65 -19.13
C GLU A 226 -24.46 -0.07 -18.10
N GLN A 227 -23.90 0.49 -17.03
CA GLN A 227 -24.61 1.20 -15.99
C GLN A 227 -23.96 2.54 -15.74
N THR A 228 -24.75 3.55 -15.42
CA THR A 228 -24.25 4.85 -15.01
C THR A 228 -23.89 4.83 -13.55
N VAL A 229 -22.68 5.27 -13.23
CA VAL A 229 -22.26 5.51 -11.84
C VAL A 229 -23.01 6.74 -11.31
N ALA A 230 -23.73 6.59 -10.20
CA ALA A 230 -24.45 7.70 -9.59
C ALA A 230 -23.49 8.85 -9.25
N ALA A 231 -23.91 10.09 -9.52
CA ALA A 231 -23.06 11.26 -9.41
C ALA A 231 -22.44 11.45 -8.02
N ASP A 232 -23.18 11.11 -6.96
CA ASP A 232 -22.75 11.15 -5.56
C ASP A 232 -21.73 10.06 -5.20
N LYS A 233 -21.58 9.02 -6.04
CA LYS A 233 -20.63 7.92 -5.87
C LYS A 233 -19.45 7.95 -6.82
N ARG A 234 -19.47 8.86 -7.79
CA ARG A 234 -18.46 8.96 -8.83
C ARG A 234 -17.13 9.47 -8.29
N HIS A 235 -17.18 10.49 -7.46
CA HIS A 235 -16.01 11.16 -6.92
C HIS A 235 -15.88 10.86 -5.42
N VAL A 236 -14.81 10.17 -5.06
CA VAL A 236 -14.47 9.92 -3.67
C VAL A 236 -13.24 10.76 -3.33
N LYS A 237 -13.36 11.58 -2.31
CA LYS A 237 -12.28 12.45 -1.85
C LYS A 237 -11.94 12.10 -0.42
N MET A 238 -10.73 11.63 -0.20
CA MET A 238 -10.21 11.23 1.10
C MET A 238 -9.11 12.20 1.51
N PHE A 239 -9.20 12.72 2.73
CA PHE A 239 -8.24 13.66 3.29
C PHE A 239 -7.50 13.00 4.44
N GLY A 240 -6.25 13.36 4.64
CA GLY A 240 -5.52 12.89 5.78
C GLY A 240 -4.03 13.18 5.73
N GLU A 241 -3.27 12.30 6.34
CA GLU A 241 -1.82 12.38 6.41
C GLU A 241 -1.16 11.16 5.80
N ALA A 242 -0.10 11.41 5.07
CA ALA A 242 0.88 10.40 4.68
C ALA A 242 2.03 10.45 5.68
N VAL A 243 2.26 9.36 6.38
CA VAL A 243 3.36 9.21 7.33
C VAL A 243 4.43 8.34 6.68
N GLY A 244 5.63 8.89 6.51
CA GLY A 244 6.74 8.21 5.85
C GLY A 244 7.95 8.03 6.75
N ARG A 245 8.51 6.82 6.76
CA ARG A 245 9.80 6.49 7.35
C ARG A 245 10.69 5.85 6.31
N TYR A 246 11.96 6.24 6.27
CA TYR A 246 12.92 5.61 5.38
C TYR A 246 13.68 4.54 6.14
N LEU A 247 13.35 3.28 5.89
CA LEU A 247 13.88 2.12 6.59
C LEU A 247 14.41 1.10 5.58
N ASN A 248 15.61 0.57 5.83
CA ASN A 248 16.18 -0.48 4.97
C ASN A 248 16.22 -0.12 3.47
N ASN A 249 16.55 1.13 3.16
CA ASN A 249 16.61 1.70 1.80
C ASN A 249 15.25 1.74 1.08
N LYS A 250 14.16 1.73 1.82
CA LYS A 250 12.79 1.87 1.30
C LYS A 250 11.98 2.84 2.15
N TRP A 251 11.00 3.46 1.55
CA TRP A 251 9.95 4.19 2.26
C TRP A 251 8.94 3.21 2.82
N ASP A 252 8.63 3.39 4.09
CA ASP A 252 7.51 2.74 4.77
C ASP A 252 6.42 3.79 4.91
N LEU A 253 5.40 3.67 4.06
CA LEU A 253 4.28 4.61 3.99
C LEU A 253 3.07 4.06 4.74
N HIS A 254 2.57 4.86 5.65
CA HIS A 254 1.26 4.69 6.26
C HIS A 254 0.35 5.83 5.78
N MET A 255 -0.85 5.48 5.29
CA MET A 255 -1.82 6.43 4.74
C MET A 255 -3.03 6.50 5.66
N ASP A 256 -3.04 7.50 6.54
CA ASP A 256 -4.21 7.81 7.40
C ASP A 256 -5.14 8.78 6.66
N ILE A 257 -5.95 8.23 5.76
CA ILE A 257 -6.87 8.98 4.90
C ILE A 257 -8.31 8.52 5.09
N ASN A 258 -9.22 9.49 5.29
CA ASN A 258 -10.64 9.27 5.59
C ASN A 258 -11.55 9.97 4.58
#